data_2c5b859ee04552029f0c9e4457f99190
#
_entry.id   2c5b859ee04552029f0c9e4457f99190
#
_cell.length_a   1.000
_cell.length_b   1.000
_cell.length_c   1.000
_cell.angle_alpha   90.00
_cell.angle_beta   90.00
_cell.angle_gamma   90.00
#
_symmetry.space_group_name_H-M   'P 1'
#
loop_
_entity.id
_entity.type
_entity.pdbx_description
1 polymer ?
#
loop_
_entity_poly.entity_id
_entity_poly.type
_entity_poly.pdbx_seq_one_letter_code
_entity_poly.pdbx_strand_id
1 'polypeptide(L)'
;MNDAIQQQDNKQEPEERKLRGIYEREPGSSIWWIRYADTTGRIRREKAGTKGAAIKLYQKRKTEVLQGKKLPENLRAPMVGFAELAKDALAYSQAHKRSYGDDVIRMEKLLFSFRGRSAESITPRELERFLAENAEENEWAPATINRYRALLSLVYRLGIESGKVKENPARLVKHRQENNTRVRWLSNEEEVRLRTYIQNTFPEHIQELDLALHTGMRLGEMYSLTWENVNTSRKVLTIPRSKNGETRHVPLNATAISALAELRKRGDGTGPIVRNLDGDPLAGPRYWFEPALPKAKVRRFSWHCLRHTFASRLVMAGVDLRTVQELMGHKSIEMTVRYSHLAPKHTLAAVERLTVTDSANSTGTTTSTGTPEQNETEVGRVQ
;
A
#
# COMPACT_ATOMS: atom_id res chain seq x y z
N MET A 1 -106.52 12.59 -26.38
CA MET A 1 -106.36 13.83 -25.63
C MET A 1 -104.98 13.75 -24.99
N ASN A 2 -104.15 14.67 -25.37
CA ASN A 2 -102.76 14.86 -25.03
C ASN A 2 -102.53 15.01 -23.54
N ASP A 3 -101.43 14.45 -23.07
CA ASP A 3 -100.59 15.13 -22.08
C ASP A 3 -99.16 14.66 -22.20
N ALA A 4 -98.33 15.60 -22.63
CA ALA A 4 -96.90 15.46 -22.76
C ALA A 4 -96.23 15.66 -21.38
N ILE A 5 -95.47 14.68 -20.92
CA ILE A 5 -94.64 14.80 -19.74
C ILE A 5 -93.22 15.16 -20.24
N GLN A 6 -92.79 16.40 -19.96
CA GLN A 6 -91.45 16.88 -20.12
C GLN A 6 -90.52 16.17 -19.12
N GLN A 7 -89.63 15.35 -19.58
CA GLN A 7 -88.48 14.91 -18.80
C GLN A 7 -87.41 15.99 -18.83
N GLN A 8 -87.19 16.64 -17.69
CA GLN A 8 -86.01 17.46 -17.44
C GLN A 8 -84.74 16.55 -17.25
N ASP A 9 -83.87 16.56 -18.22
CA ASP A 9 -82.51 15.98 -18.12
C ASP A 9 -81.69 16.81 -17.11
N ASN A 10 -81.54 16.30 -15.90
CA ASN A 10 -80.65 16.84 -14.87
C ASN A 10 -79.24 16.30 -15.13
N LYS A 11 -78.45 16.95 -16.01
CA LYS A 11 -77.04 16.71 -16.16
C LYS A 11 -76.33 17.18 -14.91
N GLN A 12 -76.08 16.28 -13.95
CA GLN A 12 -75.12 16.50 -12.91
C GLN A 12 -73.71 16.54 -13.57
N GLU A 13 -73.06 17.70 -13.55
CA GLU A 13 -71.67 17.84 -13.88
C GLU A 13 -70.85 16.96 -12.95
N PRO A 14 -69.81 16.19 -13.44
CA PRO A 14 -68.98 15.35 -12.60
C PRO A 14 -68.17 16.22 -11.64
N GLU A 15 -68.34 16.01 -10.31
CA GLU A 15 -67.51 16.60 -9.26
C GLU A 15 -66.04 16.47 -9.60
N GLU A 16 -65.36 17.60 -9.88
CA GLU A 16 -63.91 17.65 -10.13
C GLU A 16 -63.19 17.08 -8.90
N ARG A 17 -62.67 15.85 -9.00
CA ARG A 17 -61.83 15.24 -7.98
C ARG A 17 -60.68 16.19 -7.67
N LYS A 18 -60.72 16.84 -6.50
CA LYS A 18 -59.63 17.69 -6.01
C LYS A 18 -58.34 16.87 -5.97
N LEU A 19 -57.42 17.12 -6.91
CA LEU A 19 -56.12 16.46 -6.98
C LEU A 19 -55.26 16.88 -5.78
N ARG A 20 -55.04 15.97 -4.82
CA ARG A 20 -54.22 16.23 -3.64
C ARG A 20 -52.80 16.62 -4.09
N GLY A 21 -52.33 17.79 -3.65
CA GLY A 21 -50.97 18.26 -3.91
C GLY A 21 -50.80 19.15 -5.17
N ILE A 22 -51.90 19.45 -5.88
CA ILE A 22 -51.95 20.37 -7.02
C ILE A 22 -52.93 21.45 -6.72
N TYR A 23 -52.57 22.72 -6.79
CA TYR A 23 -53.42 23.83 -6.38
C TYR A 23 -53.04 25.15 -7.09
N GLU A 24 -53.98 26.05 -7.21
CA GLU A 24 -53.70 27.45 -7.55
C GLU A 24 -53.36 28.22 -6.26
N ARG A 25 -52.30 29.01 -6.28
CA ARG A 25 -51.93 29.82 -5.12
C ARG A 25 -52.88 31.01 -4.95
N GLU A 26 -53.31 31.57 -6.05
CA GLU A 26 -54.35 32.62 -6.13
C GLU A 26 -55.48 32.07 -6.98
N PRO A 27 -56.66 31.89 -6.41
CA PRO A 27 -57.84 31.36 -7.15
C PRO A 27 -58.13 32.21 -8.39
N GLY A 28 -58.22 31.58 -9.57
CA GLY A 28 -58.47 32.26 -10.84
C GLY A 28 -57.26 32.82 -11.57
N SER A 29 -56.04 32.64 -11.02
CA SER A 29 -54.81 33.11 -11.67
C SER A 29 -54.36 32.25 -12.85
N SER A 30 -54.97 31.08 -13.06
CA SER A 30 -54.53 30.05 -14.01
C SER A 30 -53.09 29.59 -13.83
N ILE A 31 -52.45 29.93 -12.72
CA ILE A 31 -51.09 29.55 -12.37
C ILE A 31 -51.11 28.47 -11.32
N TRP A 32 -50.78 27.25 -11.74
CA TRP A 32 -50.82 26.06 -10.91
C TRP A 32 -49.46 25.78 -10.25
N TRP A 33 -49.53 25.30 -9.01
CA TRP A 33 -48.41 24.88 -8.17
C TRP A 33 -48.58 23.45 -7.76
N ILE A 34 -47.44 22.76 -7.51
CA ILE A 34 -47.42 21.45 -6.90
C ILE A 34 -46.83 21.52 -5.50
N ARG A 35 -47.34 20.66 -4.61
CA ARG A 35 -46.83 20.47 -3.25
C ARG A 35 -46.53 18.98 -3.05
N TYR A 36 -45.29 18.64 -2.77
CA TYR A 36 -44.83 17.26 -2.53
C TYR A 36 -43.79 17.20 -1.45
N ALA A 37 -43.61 16.03 -0.78
CA ALA A 37 -42.48 15.80 0.11
C ALA A 37 -41.27 15.35 -0.68
N ASP A 38 -40.12 15.98 -0.48
CA ASP A 38 -38.85 15.54 -1.09
C ASP A 38 -38.26 14.30 -0.36
N THR A 39 -37.11 13.83 -0.81
CA THR A 39 -36.42 12.68 -0.20
C THR A 39 -36.00 12.90 1.26
N THR A 40 -36.02 14.16 1.75
CA THR A 40 -35.74 14.51 3.14
C THR A 40 -37.00 14.65 3.99
N GLY A 41 -38.20 14.34 3.40
CA GLY A 41 -39.50 14.56 4.06
C GLY A 41 -39.95 16.03 4.09
N ARG A 42 -39.10 16.97 3.60
CA ARG A 42 -39.46 18.39 3.51
C ARG A 42 -40.51 18.62 2.45
N ILE A 43 -41.52 19.43 2.78
CA ILE A 43 -42.53 19.84 1.82
C ILE A 43 -41.96 20.88 0.89
N ARG A 44 -41.91 20.55 -0.42
CA ARG A 44 -41.54 21.45 -1.50
C ARG A 44 -42.75 21.97 -2.24
N ARG A 45 -42.66 23.19 -2.74
CA ARG A 45 -43.65 23.83 -3.58
C ARG A 45 -42.98 24.32 -4.85
N GLU A 46 -43.48 23.88 -6.00
CA GLU A 46 -42.93 24.28 -7.30
C GLU A 46 -44.01 24.89 -8.16
N LYS A 47 -43.73 25.99 -8.86
CA LYS A 47 -44.61 26.60 -9.83
C LYS A 47 -44.58 25.76 -11.10
N ALA A 48 -45.71 25.37 -11.61
CA ALA A 48 -45.84 24.50 -12.78
C ALA A 48 -46.45 25.18 -14.01
N GLY A 49 -47.09 26.33 -13.84
CA GLY A 49 -47.77 27.05 -14.92
C GLY A 49 -49.18 26.57 -15.15
N THR A 50 -49.49 25.84 -16.22
CA THR A 50 -50.85 25.35 -16.53
C THR A 50 -51.24 24.13 -15.67
N LYS A 51 -52.54 23.87 -15.52
CA LYS A 51 -53.09 22.68 -14.78
C LYS A 51 -52.51 21.36 -15.33
N GLY A 52 -52.41 21.21 -16.66
CA GLY A 52 -51.83 20.03 -17.28
C GLY A 52 -50.31 19.85 -17.01
N ALA A 53 -49.55 20.95 -17.00
CA ALA A 53 -48.15 20.93 -16.62
C ALA A 53 -47.98 20.57 -15.16
N ALA A 54 -48.83 21.06 -14.25
CA ALA A 54 -48.83 20.72 -12.84
C ALA A 54 -49.06 19.23 -12.59
N ILE A 55 -50.00 18.61 -13.30
CA ILE A 55 -50.27 17.16 -13.20
C ILE A 55 -49.04 16.36 -13.64
N LYS A 56 -48.43 16.67 -14.80
CA LYS A 56 -47.25 16.00 -15.32
C LYS A 56 -46.05 16.15 -14.36
N LEU A 57 -45.80 17.37 -13.87
CA LEU A 57 -44.71 17.66 -12.95
C LEU A 57 -44.90 16.93 -11.62
N TYR A 58 -46.13 16.91 -11.07
CA TYR A 58 -46.42 16.21 -9.83
C TYR A 58 -46.21 14.69 -9.97
N GLN A 59 -46.67 14.09 -11.07
CA GLN A 59 -46.40 12.68 -11.37
C GLN A 59 -44.91 12.38 -11.50
N LYS A 60 -44.16 13.22 -12.24
CA LYS A 60 -42.73 13.12 -12.35
C LYS A 60 -42.02 13.15 -10.99
N ARG A 61 -42.38 14.14 -10.14
CA ARG A 61 -41.82 14.25 -8.79
C ARG A 61 -42.17 13.05 -7.91
N LYS A 62 -43.42 12.54 -8.03
CA LYS A 62 -43.84 11.35 -7.30
C LYS A 62 -43.11 10.09 -7.74
N THR A 63 -42.84 9.94 -9.02
CA THR A 63 -42.03 8.83 -9.57
C THR A 63 -40.53 8.94 -9.11
N GLU A 64 -39.95 10.15 -9.15
CA GLU A 64 -38.59 10.38 -8.63
C GLU A 64 -38.47 10.05 -7.14
N VAL A 65 -39.49 10.35 -6.35
CA VAL A 65 -39.59 9.99 -4.93
C VAL A 65 -39.64 8.45 -4.78
N LEU A 66 -40.50 7.77 -5.55
CA LEU A 66 -40.65 6.31 -5.53
C LEU A 66 -39.39 5.58 -6.02
N GLN A 67 -38.65 6.16 -6.94
CA GLN A 67 -37.35 5.62 -7.44
C GLN A 67 -36.17 5.82 -6.46
N GLY A 68 -36.43 6.25 -5.23
CA GLY A 68 -35.41 6.47 -4.22
C GLY A 68 -34.63 7.77 -4.37
N LYS A 69 -34.94 8.60 -5.39
CA LYS A 69 -34.28 9.91 -5.56
C LYS A 69 -34.90 10.99 -4.67
N LYS A 70 -36.19 10.85 -4.32
CA LYS A 70 -36.97 11.81 -3.52
C LYS A 70 -38.03 11.11 -2.63
N LEU A 71 -37.70 9.97 -2.04
CA LEU A 71 -38.62 9.27 -1.13
C LEU A 71 -38.88 10.06 0.17
N PRO A 72 -40.13 10.08 0.69
CA PRO A 72 -40.40 10.55 2.04
C PRO A 72 -39.57 9.85 3.11
N GLU A 73 -39.35 10.53 4.23
CA GLU A 73 -38.44 10.04 5.29
C GLU A 73 -38.82 8.66 5.85
N ASN A 74 -40.09 8.40 5.98
CA ASN A 74 -40.68 7.13 6.43
C ASN A 74 -40.56 5.97 5.43
N LEU A 75 -40.24 6.26 4.16
CA LEU A 75 -40.07 5.25 3.10
C LEU A 75 -38.61 5.12 2.66
N ARG A 76 -37.70 5.79 3.35
CA ARG A 76 -36.25 5.67 3.04
C ARG A 76 -35.66 4.44 3.71
N ALA A 77 -34.72 3.81 3.01
CA ALA A 77 -33.79 2.96 3.70
C ALA A 77 -33.10 3.77 4.83
N PRO A 78 -32.83 3.20 6.00
CA PRO A 78 -32.13 3.89 7.08
C PRO A 78 -30.83 4.46 6.57
N MET A 79 -30.61 5.76 6.84
CA MET A 79 -29.38 6.42 6.41
C MET A 79 -28.21 5.88 7.22
N VAL A 80 -27.32 5.14 6.55
CA VAL A 80 -26.13 4.59 7.17
C VAL A 80 -25.14 5.72 7.47
N GLY A 81 -24.72 5.83 8.73
CA GLY A 81 -23.72 6.80 9.15
C GLY A 81 -22.30 6.37 8.76
N PHE A 82 -21.42 7.33 8.51
CA PHE A 82 -20.00 7.03 8.27
C PHE A 82 -19.37 6.22 9.42
N ALA A 83 -19.76 6.50 10.67
CA ALA A 83 -19.27 5.77 11.85
C ALA A 83 -19.60 4.27 11.82
N GLU A 84 -20.74 3.87 11.25
CA GLU A 84 -21.09 2.46 11.09
C GLU A 84 -20.19 1.77 10.06
N LEU A 85 -19.98 2.39 8.89
CA LEU A 85 -19.07 1.88 7.88
C LEU A 85 -17.62 1.80 8.40
N ALA A 86 -17.19 2.78 9.19
CA ALA A 86 -15.89 2.81 9.84
C ALA A 86 -15.69 1.63 10.81
N LYS A 87 -16.72 1.30 11.59
CA LYS A 87 -16.71 0.14 12.50
C LYS A 87 -16.55 -1.17 11.72
N ASP A 88 -17.28 -1.36 10.63
CA ASP A 88 -17.15 -2.56 9.78
C ASP A 88 -15.77 -2.66 9.16
N ALA A 89 -15.21 -1.53 8.68
CA ALA A 89 -13.88 -1.49 8.10
C ALA A 89 -12.78 -1.80 9.13
N LEU A 90 -12.91 -1.34 10.37
CA LEU A 90 -11.98 -1.68 11.44
C LEU A 90 -12.07 -3.17 11.83
N ALA A 91 -13.28 -3.73 11.92
CA ALA A 91 -13.47 -5.16 12.16
C ALA A 91 -12.81 -6.02 11.06
N TYR A 92 -13.02 -5.63 9.79
CA TYR A 92 -12.33 -6.26 8.66
C TYR A 92 -10.80 -6.14 8.76
N SER A 93 -10.30 -4.94 9.08
CA SER A 93 -8.85 -4.70 9.20
C SER A 93 -8.23 -5.52 10.33
N GLN A 94 -8.93 -5.67 11.47
CA GLN A 94 -8.50 -6.50 12.59
C GLN A 94 -8.37 -7.98 12.21
N ALA A 95 -9.33 -8.49 11.46
CA ALA A 95 -9.33 -9.89 11.03
C ALA A 95 -8.31 -10.21 9.94
N HIS A 96 -7.98 -9.25 9.06
CA HIS A 96 -7.27 -9.54 7.81
C HIS A 96 -5.95 -8.77 7.61
N LYS A 97 -5.66 -7.74 8.43
CA LYS A 97 -4.48 -6.90 8.22
C LYS A 97 -3.52 -6.89 9.41
N ARG A 98 -2.25 -7.08 9.14
CA ARG A 98 -1.19 -6.86 10.14
C ARG A 98 -1.06 -5.37 10.54
N SER A 99 -1.45 -4.45 9.65
CA SER A 99 -1.41 -2.99 9.89
C SER A 99 -2.69 -2.44 10.54
N TYR A 100 -3.45 -3.28 11.27
CA TYR A 100 -4.67 -2.85 11.95
C TYR A 100 -4.46 -1.63 12.86
N GLY A 101 -3.38 -1.62 13.67
CA GLY A 101 -3.09 -0.49 14.54
C GLY A 101 -2.94 0.84 13.80
N ASP A 102 -2.31 0.83 12.62
CA ASP A 102 -2.21 2.02 11.76
C ASP A 102 -3.58 2.45 11.22
N ASP A 103 -4.45 1.49 10.88
CA ASP A 103 -5.81 1.79 10.39
C ASP A 103 -6.67 2.38 11.52
N VAL A 104 -6.50 1.95 12.77
CA VAL A 104 -7.16 2.55 13.95
C VAL A 104 -6.81 4.03 14.08
N ILE A 105 -5.51 4.35 14.11
CA ILE A 105 -5.03 5.73 14.26
C ILE A 105 -5.57 6.63 13.14
N ARG A 106 -5.55 6.13 11.89
CA ARG A 106 -6.09 6.89 10.75
C ARG A 106 -7.61 7.05 10.84
N MET A 107 -8.31 6.01 11.30
CA MET A 107 -9.77 6.03 11.41
C MET A 107 -10.24 7.01 12.48
N GLU A 108 -9.52 7.17 13.59
CA GLU A 108 -9.84 8.17 14.60
C GLU A 108 -9.91 9.58 14.01
N LYS A 109 -8.92 9.94 13.17
CA LYS A 109 -8.90 11.23 12.49
C LYS A 109 -10.05 11.39 11.47
N LEU A 110 -10.40 10.32 10.75
CA LEU A 110 -11.55 10.31 9.85
C LEU A 110 -12.87 10.45 10.62
N LEU A 111 -13.01 9.75 11.75
CA LEU A 111 -14.20 9.84 12.59
C LEU A 111 -14.35 11.22 13.22
N PHE A 112 -13.28 11.88 13.58
CA PHE A 112 -13.34 13.27 14.07
C PHE A 112 -14.07 14.19 13.08
N SER A 113 -13.82 14.04 11.78
CA SER A 113 -14.41 14.87 10.73
C SER A 113 -15.76 14.39 10.22
N PHE A 114 -16.03 13.07 10.22
CA PHE A 114 -17.16 12.50 9.50
C PHE A 114 -18.14 11.69 10.37
N ARG A 115 -17.89 11.49 11.68
CA ARG A 115 -18.70 10.62 12.57
C ARG A 115 -20.22 10.89 12.48
N GLY A 116 -20.63 12.15 12.49
CA GLY A 116 -22.05 12.56 12.48
C GLY A 116 -22.68 12.64 11.11
N ARG A 117 -21.95 12.28 10.05
CA ARG A 117 -22.41 12.42 8.66
C ARG A 117 -23.03 11.13 8.15
N SER A 118 -24.06 11.25 7.32
CA SER A 118 -24.50 10.14 6.47
C SER A 118 -23.39 9.80 5.47
N ALA A 119 -23.05 8.51 5.32
CA ALA A 119 -22.00 8.07 4.41
C ALA A 119 -22.25 8.49 2.96
N GLU A 120 -23.51 8.41 2.50
CA GLU A 120 -23.89 8.83 1.13
C GLU A 120 -23.86 10.37 0.91
N SER A 121 -23.81 11.16 1.99
CA SER A 121 -23.71 12.62 1.89
C SER A 121 -22.29 13.14 1.72
N ILE A 122 -21.29 12.29 1.92
CA ILE A 122 -19.88 12.67 1.84
C ILE A 122 -19.45 12.62 0.37
N THR A 123 -19.04 13.77 -0.15
CA THR A 123 -18.67 13.93 -1.56
C THR A 123 -17.18 13.73 -1.79
N PRO A 124 -16.75 13.37 -3.02
CA PRO A 124 -15.33 13.30 -3.37
C PRO A 124 -14.58 14.61 -3.08
N ARG A 125 -15.22 15.76 -3.31
CA ARG A 125 -14.63 17.08 -3.06
C ARG A 125 -14.39 17.33 -1.57
N GLU A 126 -15.28 16.88 -0.69
CA GLU A 126 -15.08 16.98 0.76
C GLU A 126 -13.94 16.08 1.23
N LEU A 127 -13.82 14.86 0.69
CA LEU A 127 -12.68 13.97 0.97
C LEU A 127 -11.36 14.57 0.49
N GLU A 128 -11.34 15.16 -0.71
CA GLU A 128 -10.14 15.84 -1.24
C GLU A 128 -9.74 17.01 -0.35
N ARG A 129 -10.70 17.83 0.07
CA ARG A 129 -10.47 18.96 0.99
C ARG A 129 -9.93 18.49 2.33
N PHE A 130 -10.56 17.48 2.96
CA PHE A 130 -10.09 16.89 4.21
C PHE A 130 -8.63 16.42 4.10
N LEU A 131 -8.28 15.72 3.01
CA LEU A 131 -6.92 15.23 2.81
C LEU A 131 -5.92 16.36 2.58
N ALA A 132 -6.32 17.43 1.88
CA ALA A 132 -5.46 18.59 1.63
C ALA A 132 -5.21 19.40 2.90
N GLU A 133 -6.26 19.76 3.64
CA GLU A 133 -6.16 20.51 4.91
C GLU A 133 -5.30 19.76 5.94
N ASN A 134 -5.55 18.46 6.12
CA ASN A 134 -4.75 17.67 7.05
C ASN A 134 -3.32 17.43 6.58
N ALA A 135 -3.08 17.39 5.26
CA ALA A 135 -1.73 17.29 4.72
C ALA A 135 -0.91 18.55 4.97
N GLU A 136 -1.52 19.72 4.87
CA GLU A 136 -0.90 21.01 5.18
C GLU A 136 -0.63 21.16 6.68
N GLU A 137 -1.65 20.92 7.52
CA GLU A 137 -1.56 21.06 8.98
C GLU A 137 -0.52 20.11 9.61
N ASN A 138 -0.40 18.88 9.11
CA ASN A 138 0.43 17.84 9.71
C ASN A 138 1.63 17.44 8.83
N GLU A 139 1.95 18.22 7.81
CA GLU A 139 3.07 17.98 6.87
C GLU A 139 3.08 16.56 6.28
N TRP A 140 1.90 16.06 5.86
CA TRP A 140 1.82 14.70 5.36
C TRP A 140 2.54 14.51 4.03
N ALA A 141 3.40 13.51 3.98
CA ALA A 141 3.96 13.05 2.72
C ALA A 141 2.86 12.47 1.80
N PRO A 142 3.05 12.52 0.45
CA PRO A 142 2.11 11.94 -0.52
C PRO A 142 1.69 10.49 -0.20
N ALA A 143 2.62 9.67 0.30
CA ALA A 143 2.34 8.30 0.72
C ALA A 143 1.33 8.23 1.89
N THR A 144 1.38 9.17 2.85
CA THR A 144 0.43 9.23 3.95
C THR A 144 -0.97 9.57 3.44
N ILE A 145 -1.10 10.56 2.57
CA ILE A 145 -2.37 10.94 1.92
C ILE A 145 -2.97 9.73 1.20
N ASN A 146 -2.15 9.01 0.42
CA ASN A 146 -2.60 7.81 -0.31
C ASN A 146 -3.07 6.69 0.63
N ARG A 147 -2.48 6.54 1.82
CA ARG A 147 -2.93 5.56 2.83
C ARG A 147 -4.29 5.92 3.41
N TYR A 148 -4.55 7.21 3.71
CA TYR A 148 -5.89 7.67 4.12
C TYR A 148 -6.93 7.45 3.01
N ARG A 149 -6.58 7.79 1.76
CA ARG A 149 -7.44 7.51 0.60
C ARG A 149 -7.76 6.02 0.46
N ALA A 150 -6.76 5.15 0.64
CA ALA A 150 -6.94 3.70 0.56
C ALA A 150 -7.84 3.18 1.69
N LEU A 151 -7.71 3.70 2.91
CA LEU A 151 -8.59 3.35 4.03
C LEU A 151 -10.02 3.82 3.77
N LEU A 152 -10.23 5.06 3.31
CA LEU A 152 -11.54 5.55 2.89
C LEU A 152 -12.16 4.67 1.79
N SER A 153 -11.35 4.30 0.78
CA SER A 153 -11.82 3.40 -0.27
C SER A 153 -12.21 2.02 0.25
N LEU A 154 -11.53 1.50 1.26
CA LEU A 154 -11.88 0.24 1.93
C LEU A 154 -13.23 0.38 2.66
N VAL A 155 -13.42 1.47 3.42
CA VAL A 155 -14.67 1.75 4.16
C VAL A 155 -15.88 1.68 3.23
N TYR A 156 -15.81 2.41 2.12
CA TYR A 156 -16.93 2.45 1.16
C TYR A 156 -17.07 1.17 0.35
N ARG A 157 -15.97 0.48 0.03
CA ARG A 157 -16.03 -0.82 -0.66
C ARG A 157 -16.80 -1.84 0.16
N LEU A 158 -16.48 -1.99 1.44
CA LEU A 158 -17.20 -2.90 2.36
C LEU A 158 -18.65 -2.46 2.55
N GLY A 159 -18.92 -1.15 2.58
CA GLY A 159 -20.27 -0.61 2.62
C GLY A 159 -21.10 -0.97 1.38
N ILE A 160 -20.48 -1.00 0.20
CA ILE A 160 -21.13 -1.45 -1.06
C ILE A 160 -21.35 -2.96 -1.02
N GLU A 161 -20.35 -3.75 -0.64
CA GLU A 161 -20.44 -5.21 -0.53
C GLU A 161 -21.54 -5.66 0.44
N SER A 162 -21.79 -4.88 1.51
CA SER A 162 -22.85 -5.13 2.49
C SER A 162 -24.20 -4.45 2.14
N GLY A 163 -24.31 -3.79 0.99
CA GLY A 163 -25.53 -3.11 0.56
C GLY A 163 -25.88 -1.84 1.34
N LYS A 164 -24.99 -1.32 2.17
CA LYS A 164 -25.19 -0.15 3.03
C LYS A 164 -25.09 1.18 2.29
N VAL A 165 -24.28 1.24 1.24
CA VAL A 165 -24.07 2.41 0.37
C VAL A 165 -23.97 1.99 -1.09
N LYS A 166 -24.25 2.90 -2.01
CA LYS A 166 -24.28 2.61 -3.45
C LYS A 166 -22.98 2.95 -4.18
N GLU A 167 -22.26 3.96 -3.71
CA GLU A 167 -21.10 4.52 -4.40
C GLU A 167 -19.90 4.67 -3.45
N ASN A 168 -18.71 4.67 -4.03
CA ASN A 168 -17.47 4.89 -3.32
C ASN A 168 -16.85 6.24 -3.74
N PRO A 169 -17.07 7.33 -3.01
CA PRO A 169 -16.54 8.64 -3.34
C PRO A 169 -15.00 8.71 -3.30
N ALA A 170 -14.35 7.84 -2.52
CA ALA A 170 -12.89 7.82 -2.43
C ALA A 170 -12.20 7.32 -3.72
N ARG A 171 -12.92 6.65 -4.64
CA ARG A 171 -12.37 6.28 -5.95
C ARG A 171 -12.07 7.49 -6.83
N LEU A 172 -12.86 8.56 -6.68
CA LEU A 172 -12.72 9.80 -7.46
C LEU A 172 -11.67 10.74 -6.88
N VAL A 173 -11.19 10.49 -5.66
CA VAL A 173 -10.10 11.25 -5.05
C VAL A 173 -8.78 10.94 -5.77
N LYS A 174 -8.05 11.97 -6.19
CA LYS A 174 -6.81 11.83 -6.96
C LYS A 174 -5.71 11.17 -6.13
N HIS A 175 -5.06 10.16 -6.69
CA HIS A 175 -3.86 9.55 -6.12
C HIS A 175 -2.69 10.54 -6.22
N ARG A 176 -1.93 10.73 -5.14
CA ARG A 176 -0.75 11.59 -5.12
C ARG A 176 0.46 10.80 -5.62
N GLN A 177 1.25 11.43 -6.49
CA GLN A 177 2.48 10.81 -6.98
C GLN A 177 3.50 10.68 -5.84
N GLU A 178 3.98 9.46 -5.61
CA GLU A 178 4.99 9.16 -4.61
C GLU A 178 6.37 9.12 -5.26
N ASN A 179 7.30 9.89 -4.74
CA ASN A 179 8.69 9.85 -5.22
C ASN A 179 9.48 8.83 -4.39
N ASN A 180 9.41 7.56 -4.79
CA ASN A 180 10.08 6.44 -4.14
C ASN A 180 11.43 6.08 -4.77
N THR A 181 11.98 6.92 -5.66
CA THR A 181 13.18 6.60 -6.44
C THR A 181 14.48 6.83 -5.68
N ARG A 182 14.52 7.73 -4.72
CA ARG A 182 15.74 8.01 -3.96
C ARG A 182 16.03 6.95 -2.93
N VAL A 183 17.06 6.16 -3.19
CA VAL A 183 17.60 5.18 -2.23
C VAL A 183 18.64 5.88 -1.35
N ARG A 184 18.39 5.94 -0.04
CA ARG A 184 19.39 6.41 0.95
C ARG A 184 20.20 5.21 1.42
N TRP A 185 21.50 5.24 1.21
CA TRP A 185 22.47 4.26 1.65
C TRP A 185 23.59 4.92 2.47
N LEU A 186 24.27 4.16 3.29
CA LEU A 186 25.32 4.62 4.19
C LEU A 186 26.65 4.72 3.44
N SER A 187 27.27 5.91 3.39
CA SER A 187 28.61 6.05 2.83
C SER A 187 29.65 5.40 3.75
N ASN A 188 30.84 5.16 3.23
CA ASN A 188 31.92 4.57 4.04
C ASN A 188 32.32 5.49 5.21
N GLU A 189 32.38 6.80 4.99
CA GLU A 189 32.70 7.79 6.02
C GLU A 189 31.59 7.88 7.09
N GLU A 190 30.33 7.80 6.67
CA GLU A 190 29.19 7.75 7.59
C GLU A 190 29.21 6.47 8.42
N GLU A 191 29.53 5.33 7.80
CA GLU A 191 29.63 4.05 8.51
C GLU A 191 30.73 4.09 9.55
N VAL A 192 31.92 4.58 9.21
CA VAL A 192 33.04 4.70 10.16
C VAL A 192 32.61 5.54 11.39
N ARG A 193 32.00 6.70 11.16
CA ARG A 193 31.54 7.55 12.27
C ARG A 193 30.45 6.88 13.12
N LEU A 194 29.47 6.23 12.46
CA LEU A 194 28.37 5.54 13.15
C LEU A 194 28.92 4.36 13.98
N ARG A 195 29.78 3.57 13.38
CA ARG A 195 30.42 2.41 14.02
C ARG A 195 31.27 2.85 15.23
N THR A 196 32.09 3.88 15.08
CA THR A 196 32.89 4.43 16.18
C THR A 196 32.01 4.91 17.34
N TYR A 197 30.93 5.62 17.05
CA TYR A 197 30.00 6.07 18.08
C TYR A 197 29.32 4.90 18.80
N ILE A 198 28.85 3.90 18.05
CA ILE A 198 28.21 2.70 18.64
C ILE A 198 29.21 1.93 19.49
N GLN A 199 30.42 1.69 19.01
CA GLN A 199 31.47 0.99 19.76
C GLN A 199 31.82 1.66 21.08
N ASN A 200 31.78 2.99 21.13
CA ASN A 200 32.11 3.76 22.34
C ASN A 200 30.93 3.90 23.31
N THR A 201 29.68 3.85 22.82
CA THR A 201 28.49 4.20 23.64
C THR A 201 27.56 2.99 23.86
N PHE A 202 27.49 2.09 22.91
CA PHE A 202 26.61 0.91 22.89
C PHE A 202 27.36 -0.32 22.31
N PRO A 203 28.53 -0.70 22.86
CA PRO A 203 29.39 -1.73 22.28
C PRO A 203 28.70 -3.08 22.10
N GLU A 204 27.69 -3.37 22.92
CA GLU A 204 26.87 -4.57 22.85
C GLU A 204 26.01 -4.67 21.57
N HIS A 205 25.81 -3.56 20.85
CA HIS A 205 24.95 -3.53 19.65
C HIS A 205 25.73 -3.49 18.32
N ILE A 206 27.07 -3.52 18.36
CA ILE A 206 27.87 -3.46 17.13
C ILE A 206 27.61 -4.67 16.21
N GLN A 207 27.36 -5.85 16.78
CA GLN A 207 27.07 -7.07 16.04
C GLN A 207 25.73 -7.02 15.32
N GLU A 208 24.75 -6.27 15.89
CA GLU A 208 23.46 -6.04 15.23
C GLU A 208 23.62 -5.17 14.00
N LEU A 209 24.48 -4.13 14.07
CA LEU A 209 24.83 -3.31 12.92
C LEU A 209 25.49 -4.14 11.82
N ASP A 210 26.46 -5.01 12.20
CA ASP A 210 27.16 -5.89 11.27
C ASP A 210 26.20 -6.85 10.58
N LEU A 211 25.33 -7.52 11.32
CA LEU A 211 24.33 -8.40 10.73
C LEU A 211 23.41 -7.66 9.76
N ALA A 212 22.94 -6.46 10.12
CA ALA A 212 22.04 -5.68 9.26
C ALA A 212 22.72 -5.29 7.94
N LEU A 213 24.00 -4.84 8.00
CA LEU A 213 24.78 -4.42 6.85
C LEU A 213 25.20 -5.58 5.94
N HIS A 214 25.39 -6.78 6.49
CA HIS A 214 25.94 -7.93 5.75
C HIS A 214 24.90 -9.01 5.39
N THR A 215 23.65 -8.86 5.80
CA THR A 215 22.56 -9.79 5.45
C THR A 215 21.39 -9.14 4.74
N GLY A 216 21.26 -7.82 4.85
CA GLY A 216 20.15 -7.07 4.27
C GLY A 216 18.76 -7.47 4.79
N MET A 217 18.68 -8.11 5.97
CA MET A 217 17.42 -8.50 6.59
C MET A 217 16.50 -7.31 6.88
N ARG A 218 15.21 -7.53 6.87
CA ARG A 218 14.26 -6.54 7.40
C ARG A 218 14.35 -6.48 8.92
N LEU A 219 14.03 -5.33 9.52
CA LEU A 219 14.04 -5.16 10.96
C LEU A 219 13.35 -6.32 11.69
N GLY A 220 12.09 -6.58 11.35
CA GLY A 220 11.33 -7.63 12.00
C GLY A 220 11.87 -9.04 11.77
N GLU A 221 12.52 -9.31 10.63
CA GLU A 221 13.17 -10.58 10.36
C GLU A 221 14.37 -10.78 11.28
N MET A 222 15.18 -9.75 11.45
CA MET A 222 16.38 -9.82 12.29
C MET A 222 16.08 -9.99 13.77
N TYR A 223 15.12 -9.21 14.29
CA TYR A 223 14.78 -9.23 15.71
C TYR A 223 13.83 -10.39 16.11
N SER A 224 13.27 -11.11 15.14
CA SER A 224 12.53 -12.37 15.37
C SER A 224 13.36 -13.63 15.12
N LEU A 225 14.65 -13.46 14.79
CA LEU A 225 15.50 -14.59 14.42
C LEU A 225 15.93 -15.39 15.65
N THR A 226 15.93 -16.72 15.52
CA THR A 226 16.38 -17.64 16.56
C THR A 226 17.59 -18.45 16.11
N TRP A 227 18.28 -19.08 17.04
CA TRP A 227 19.50 -19.85 16.74
C TRP A 227 19.21 -21.07 15.86
N GLU A 228 18.00 -21.63 15.91
CA GLU A 228 17.56 -22.72 15.04
C GLU A 228 17.55 -22.34 13.56
N ASN A 229 17.53 -21.04 13.27
CA ASN A 229 17.55 -20.51 11.92
C ASN A 229 18.97 -20.36 11.34
N VAL A 230 20.01 -20.57 12.16
CA VAL A 230 21.42 -20.35 11.77
C VAL A 230 22.13 -21.69 11.55
N ASN A 231 22.60 -21.92 10.34
CA ASN A 231 23.47 -23.02 10.02
C ASN A 231 24.88 -22.50 9.73
N THR A 232 25.74 -22.51 10.78
CA THR A 232 27.12 -22.00 10.68
C THR A 232 27.99 -22.85 9.79
N SER A 233 27.79 -24.20 9.77
CA SER A 233 28.55 -25.11 8.93
C SER A 233 28.33 -24.88 7.44
N ARG A 234 27.07 -24.62 7.06
CA ARG A 234 26.67 -24.27 5.69
C ARG A 234 26.78 -22.77 5.38
N LYS A 235 27.13 -21.95 6.36
CA LYS A 235 27.18 -20.47 6.27
C LYS A 235 25.87 -19.89 5.73
N VAL A 236 24.74 -20.36 6.21
CA VAL A 236 23.40 -19.94 5.76
C VAL A 236 22.51 -19.63 6.94
N LEU A 237 21.75 -18.57 6.79
CA LEU A 237 20.71 -18.15 7.69
C LEU A 237 19.37 -18.33 6.98
N THR A 238 18.44 -19.05 7.62
CA THR A 238 17.10 -19.28 7.10
C THR A 238 16.13 -18.28 7.72
N ILE A 239 15.46 -17.48 6.90
CA ILE A 239 14.39 -16.58 7.36
C ILE A 239 13.06 -17.27 7.13
N PRO A 240 12.44 -17.80 8.19
CA PRO A 240 11.14 -18.43 8.08
C PRO A 240 10.08 -17.35 7.85
N ARG A 241 9.18 -17.57 6.91
CA ARG A 241 8.01 -16.70 6.62
C ARG A 241 8.32 -15.21 6.60
N SER A 242 8.96 -14.77 5.53
CA SER A 242 9.07 -13.34 5.25
C SER A 242 7.67 -12.67 5.21
N LYS A 243 7.60 -11.34 5.20
CA LYS A 243 6.36 -10.57 5.03
C LYS A 243 5.50 -11.06 3.85
N ASN A 244 6.12 -11.72 2.88
CA ASN A 244 5.50 -12.26 1.67
C ASN A 244 5.08 -13.75 1.78
N GLY A 245 5.30 -14.39 2.95
CA GLY A 245 4.91 -15.78 3.20
C GLY A 245 5.91 -16.85 2.76
N GLU A 246 7.02 -16.47 2.10
CA GLU A 246 8.05 -17.39 1.59
C GLU A 246 9.25 -17.45 2.52
N THR A 247 9.79 -18.66 2.71
CA THR A 247 11.07 -18.89 3.37
C THR A 247 12.20 -18.52 2.42
N ARG A 248 13.23 -17.83 2.90
CA ARG A 248 14.43 -17.56 2.12
C ARG A 248 15.71 -17.86 2.88
N HIS A 249 16.75 -18.16 2.13
CA HIS A 249 18.07 -18.42 2.64
C HIS A 249 18.99 -17.25 2.35
N VAL A 250 19.73 -16.78 3.36
CA VAL A 250 20.70 -15.69 3.23
C VAL A 250 22.09 -16.26 3.49
N PRO A 251 22.99 -16.26 2.49
CA PRO A 251 24.36 -16.64 2.69
C PRO A 251 25.05 -15.69 3.69
N LEU A 252 25.91 -16.25 4.54
CA LEU A 252 26.64 -15.51 5.56
C LEU A 252 28.11 -15.34 5.11
N ASN A 253 28.55 -14.09 5.02
CA ASN A 253 29.95 -13.78 4.84
C ASN A 253 30.74 -13.83 6.18
N ALA A 254 32.04 -13.65 6.12
CA ALA A 254 32.90 -13.75 7.30
C ALA A 254 32.49 -12.79 8.43
N THR A 255 32.11 -11.54 8.09
CA THR A 255 31.68 -10.52 9.07
C THR A 255 30.39 -10.94 9.77
N ALA A 256 29.38 -11.41 9.01
CA ALA A 256 28.13 -11.88 9.59
C ALA A 256 28.32 -13.11 10.48
N ILE A 257 29.21 -14.03 10.10
CA ILE A 257 29.58 -15.20 10.92
C ILE A 257 30.26 -14.76 12.22
N SER A 258 31.23 -13.83 12.14
CA SER A 258 31.88 -13.28 13.32
C SER A 258 30.89 -12.59 14.27
N ALA A 259 29.98 -11.77 13.73
CA ALA A 259 28.94 -11.12 14.51
C ALA A 259 28.04 -12.14 15.23
N LEU A 260 27.63 -13.21 14.55
CA LEU A 260 26.85 -14.29 15.14
C LEU A 260 27.64 -15.04 16.22
N ALA A 261 28.93 -15.29 16.00
CA ALA A 261 29.79 -15.93 17.00
C ALA A 261 29.89 -15.09 18.29
N GLU A 262 30.03 -13.77 18.18
CA GLU A 262 30.04 -12.88 19.35
C GLU A 262 28.68 -12.85 20.06
N LEU A 263 27.57 -12.79 19.31
CA LEU A 263 26.23 -12.85 19.90
C LEU A 263 25.96 -14.19 20.62
N ARG A 264 26.51 -15.28 20.10
CA ARG A 264 26.35 -16.62 20.73
C ARG A 264 27.02 -16.72 22.09
N LYS A 265 28.09 -15.95 22.36
CA LYS A 265 28.75 -15.91 23.67
C LYS A 265 27.90 -15.27 24.76
N ARG A 266 26.83 -14.55 24.40
CA ARG A 266 25.94 -13.84 25.33
C ARG A 266 24.79 -14.69 25.84
N GLY A 267 24.71 -15.97 25.48
CA GLY A 267 23.66 -16.87 25.91
C GLY A 267 24.01 -18.33 25.68
N ASP A 268 23.05 -19.19 25.88
CA ASP A 268 23.17 -20.66 25.74
C ASP A 268 23.15 -21.15 24.28
N GLY A 269 23.01 -20.26 23.32
CA GLY A 269 22.90 -20.61 21.90
C GLY A 269 21.54 -21.17 21.49
N THR A 270 20.49 -20.95 22.29
CA THR A 270 19.11 -21.33 21.99
C THR A 270 18.20 -20.08 21.92
N GLY A 271 17.01 -20.21 21.30
CA GLY A 271 16.00 -19.13 21.22
C GLY A 271 16.48 -17.87 20.48
N PRO A 272 16.02 -16.65 20.87
CA PRO A 272 16.31 -15.42 20.15
C PRO A 272 17.79 -15.08 20.06
N ILE A 273 18.27 -14.64 18.88
CA ILE A 273 19.66 -14.25 18.68
C ILE A 273 19.97 -12.89 19.31
N VAL A 274 19.05 -11.94 19.16
CA VAL A 274 19.21 -10.58 19.69
C VAL A 274 18.43 -10.46 21.00
N ARG A 275 19.17 -10.30 22.09
CA ARG A 275 18.61 -10.24 23.46
C ARG A 275 19.15 -9.00 24.19
N ASN A 276 18.40 -8.55 25.20
CA ASN A 276 18.91 -7.60 26.19
C ASN A 276 19.91 -8.28 27.15
N LEU A 277 20.44 -7.53 28.11
CA LEU A 277 21.37 -8.06 29.10
C LEU A 277 20.70 -9.05 30.08
N ASP A 278 19.39 -8.99 30.21
CA ASP A 278 18.59 -9.91 31.05
C ASP A 278 18.22 -11.21 30.32
N GLY A 279 18.56 -11.31 29.02
CA GLY A 279 18.29 -12.47 28.17
C GLY A 279 16.95 -12.43 27.44
N ASP A 280 16.14 -11.37 27.58
CA ASP A 280 14.88 -11.22 26.89
C ASP A 280 15.05 -10.80 25.43
N PRO A 281 14.14 -11.21 24.53
CA PRO A 281 14.19 -10.78 23.13
C PRO A 281 14.04 -9.27 23.02
N LEU A 282 14.91 -8.63 22.24
CA LEU A 282 14.76 -7.23 21.90
C LEU A 282 13.73 -7.05 20.76
N ALA A 283 12.86 -6.07 20.92
CA ALA A 283 11.84 -5.73 19.90
C ALA A 283 12.41 -4.91 18.73
N GLY A 284 13.58 -4.27 18.91
CA GLY A 284 14.21 -3.45 17.88
C GLY A 284 15.29 -2.51 18.41
N PRO A 285 15.98 -1.82 17.50
CA PRO A 285 17.17 -1.02 17.81
C PRO A 285 16.89 0.41 18.21
N ARG A 286 15.62 0.82 18.42
CA ARG A 286 15.22 2.21 18.52
C ARG A 286 16.00 2.99 19.59
N TYR A 287 16.22 2.40 20.77
CA TYR A 287 16.81 3.06 21.91
C TYR A 287 18.32 3.36 21.77
N TRP A 288 19.04 2.63 20.92
CA TRP A 288 20.46 2.85 20.70
C TRP A 288 20.76 3.41 19.29
N PHE A 289 20.05 2.95 18.26
CA PHE A 289 20.33 3.32 16.88
C PHE A 289 19.84 4.72 16.52
N GLU A 290 18.59 5.08 16.89
CA GLU A 290 18.06 6.40 16.59
C GLU A 290 18.87 7.55 17.25
N PRO A 291 19.28 7.45 18.53
CA PRO A 291 20.15 8.47 19.14
C PRO A 291 21.57 8.51 18.55
N ALA A 292 22.09 7.38 18.05
CA ALA A 292 23.41 7.32 17.45
C ALA A 292 23.51 8.10 16.13
N LEU A 293 22.45 8.14 15.33
CA LEU A 293 22.45 8.78 14.02
C LEU A 293 22.85 10.26 14.03
N PRO A 294 22.21 11.15 14.81
CA PRO A 294 22.60 12.56 14.87
C PRO A 294 24.00 12.75 15.47
N LYS A 295 24.39 11.94 16.44
CA LYS A 295 25.74 12.00 17.08
C LYS A 295 26.84 11.61 16.09
N ALA A 296 26.57 10.62 15.23
CA ALA A 296 27.48 10.23 14.15
C ALA A 296 27.35 11.13 12.89
N LYS A 297 26.54 12.20 12.94
CA LYS A 297 26.25 13.10 11.82
C LYS A 297 25.70 12.37 10.59
N VAL A 298 24.89 11.33 10.81
CA VAL A 298 24.19 10.58 9.77
C VAL A 298 22.75 11.08 9.68
N ARG A 299 22.45 11.85 8.64
CA ARG A 299 21.15 12.53 8.48
C ARG A 299 20.20 11.71 7.59
N ARG A 300 18.89 11.86 7.83
CA ARG A 300 17.82 11.23 7.02
C ARG A 300 18.03 9.73 6.84
N PHE A 301 18.36 9.04 7.92
CA PHE A 301 18.67 7.63 7.91
C PHE A 301 17.75 6.88 8.88
N SER A 302 17.37 5.66 8.54
CA SER A 302 16.58 4.77 9.38
C SER A 302 17.19 3.36 9.31
N TRP A 303 16.76 2.46 10.18
CA TRP A 303 17.20 1.08 10.14
C TRP A 303 17.04 0.44 8.75
N HIS A 304 15.93 0.73 8.08
CA HIS A 304 15.69 0.20 6.73
C HIS A 304 16.72 0.65 5.69
N CYS A 305 17.38 1.79 5.93
CA CYS A 305 18.48 2.24 5.06
C CYS A 305 19.72 1.35 5.15
N LEU A 306 19.92 0.57 6.23
CA LEU A 306 21.00 -0.45 6.30
C LEU A 306 20.76 -1.55 5.24
N ARG A 307 19.51 -1.98 5.09
CA ARG A 307 19.12 -2.91 4.04
C ARG A 307 19.29 -2.30 2.64
N HIS A 308 18.99 -1.02 2.48
CA HIS A 308 19.30 -0.30 1.24
C HIS A 308 20.81 -0.25 1.00
N THR A 309 21.62 -0.05 2.03
CA THR A 309 23.08 -0.07 1.95
C THR A 309 23.60 -1.41 1.46
N PHE A 310 23.12 -2.53 2.01
CA PHE A 310 23.46 -3.87 1.56
C PHE A 310 23.19 -4.05 0.05
N ALA A 311 21.98 -3.74 -0.41
CA ALA A 311 21.64 -3.86 -1.83
C ALA A 311 22.46 -2.92 -2.72
N SER A 312 22.65 -1.66 -2.30
CA SER A 312 23.44 -0.67 -3.04
C SER A 312 24.89 -1.12 -3.20
N ARG A 313 25.50 -1.65 -2.14
CA ARG A 313 26.90 -2.15 -2.18
C ARG A 313 27.05 -3.35 -3.08
N LEU A 314 26.11 -4.29 -3.08
CA LEU A 314 26.14 -5.43 -4.00
C LEU A 314 26.06 -4.97 -5.45
N VAL A 315 25.15 -4.03 -5.77
CA VAL A 315 25.03 -3.50 -7.13
C VAL A 315 26.28 -2.71 -7.54
N MET A 316 26.85 -1.88 -6.66
CA MET A 316 28.11 -1.16 -6.90
C MET A 316 29.29 -2.11 -7.11
N ALA A 317 29.26 -3.28 -6.46
CA ALA A 317 30.24 -4.35 -6.66
C ALA A 317 30.04 -5.16 -7.95
N GLY A 318 29.03 -4.82 -8.77
CA GLY A 318 28.75 -5.47 -10.05
C GLY A 318 27.91 -6.74 -9.95
N VAL A 319 27.30 -7.03 -8.79
CA VAL A 319 26.37 -8.16 -8.65
C VAL A 319 25.11 -7.86 -9.46
N ASP A 320 24.65 -8.83 -10.25
CA ASP A 320 23.47 -8.68 -11.09
C ASP A 320 22.18 -8.49 -10.26
N LEU A 321 21.21 -7.78 -10.86
CA LEU A 321 19.98 -7.39 -10.15
C LEU A 321 19.12 -8.60 -9.75
N ARG A 322 19.21 -9.72 -10.44
CA ARG A 322 18.44 -10.93 -10.11
C ARG A 322 18.98 -11.57 -8.83
N THR A 323 20.29 -11.71 -8.73
CA THR A 323 20.94 -12.16 -7.50
C THR A 323 20.66 -11.24 -6.31
N VAL A 324 20.70 -9.90 -6.53
CA VAL A 324 20.34 -8.93 -5.49
C VAL A 324 18.86 -9.08 -5.09
N GLN A 325 17.96 -9.30 -6.06
CA GLN A 325 16.53 -9.55 -5.78
C GLN A 325 16.35 -10.78 -4.86
N GLU A 326 17.03 -11.87 -5.14
CA GLU A 326 16.96 -13.10 -4.37
C GLU A 326 17.49 -12.93 -2.94
N LEU A 327 18.67 -12.35 -2.79
CA LEU A 327 19.28 -12.04 -1.48
C LEU A 327 18.40 -11.12 -0.64
N MET A 328 17.79 -10.11 -1.27
CA MET A 328 16.87 -9.20 -0.64
C MET A 328 15.49 -9.84 -0.34
N GLY A 329 15.12 -10.93 -1.00
CA GLY A 329 13.76 -11.49 -0.94
C GLY A 329 12.72 -10.46 -1.40
N HIS A 330 12.96 -9.85 -2.56
CA HIS A 330 11.99 -8.98 -3.22
C HIS A 330 11.04 -9.81 -4.08
N LYS A 331 9.75 -9.62 -3.90
CA LYS A 331 8.72 -10.37 -4.63
C LYS A 331 8.76 -10.12 -6.14
N SER A 332 9.17 -8.92 -6.55
CA SER A 332 9.29 -8.55 -7.95
C SER A 332 10.59 -7.82 -8.23
N ILE A 333 11.07 -7.90 -9.48
CA ILE A 333 12.32 -7.26 -9.92
C ILE A 333 12.22 -5.71 -9.85
N GLU A 334 11.03 -5.14 -10.02
CA GLU A 334 10.79 -3.70 -9.97
C GLU A 334 11.24 -3.09 -8.64
N MET A 335 11.14 -3.87 -7.53
CA MET A 335 11.64 -3.46 -6.23
C MET A 335 13.16 -3.33 -6.20
N THR A 336 13.87 -4.05 -7.07
CA THR A 336 15.34 -4.08 -7.14
C THR A 336 15.88 -3.12 -8.20
N VAL A 337 15.14 -2.87 -9.27
CA VAL A 337 15.51 -1.95 -10.36
C VAL A 337 15.81 -0.53 -9.85
N ARG A 338 15.25 -0.12 -8.71
CA ARG A 338 15.61 1.16 -8.06
C ARG A 338 17.11 1.33 -7.75
N TYR A 339 17.88 0.24 -7.69
CA TYR A 339 19.33 0.27 -7.45
C TYR A 339 20.14 0.24 -8.74
N SER A 340 19.54 0.03 -9.91
CA SER A 340 20.22 -0.16 -11.19
C SER A 340 21.14 1.00 -11.58
N HIS A 341 20.76 2.23 -11.19
CA HIS A 341 21.55 3.44 -11.45
C HIS A 341 22.92 3.47 -10.72
N LEU A 342 23.11 2.58 -9.73
CA LEU A 342 24.35 2.44 -8.97
C LEU A 342 25.30 1.41 -9.61
N ALA A 343 24.83 0.63 -10.57
CA ALA A 343 25.67 -0.37 -11.25
C ALA A 343 26.81 0.32 -12.02
N PRO A 344 28.01 -0.27 -12.01
CA PRO A 344 29.09 0.20 -12.87
C PRO A 344 28.66 0.25 -14.33
N LYS A 345 29.07 1.29 -15.06
CA LYS A 345 28.76 1.40 -16.50
C LYS A 345 29.65 0.44 -17.28
N HIS A 346 29.15 -0.77 -17.52
CA HIS A 346 29.84 -1.81 -18.28
C HIS A 346 29.33 -1.97 -19.72
N THR A 347 28.57 -0.99 -20.24
CA THR A 347 27.94 -1.12 -21.57
C THR A 347 28.93 -1.41 -22.67
N LEU A 348 30.06 -0.72 -22.72
CA LEU A 348 31.11 -0.96 -23.71
C LEU A 348 31.75 -2.32 -23.49
N ALA A 349 32.23 -2.62 -22.27
CA ALA A 349 32.84 -3.90 -21.95
C ALA A 349 31.88 -5.10 -22.14
N ALA A 350 30.59 -4.91 -21.99
CA ALA A 350 29.60 -5.94 -22.27
C ALA A 350 29.47 -6.23 -23.77
N VAL A 351 29.51 -5.19 -24.60
CA VAL A 351 29.47 -5.33 -26.08
C VAL A 351 30.79 -5.91 -26.58
N GLU A 352 31.93 -5.49 -26.03
CA GLU A 352 33.27 -6.04 -26.40
C GLU A 352 33.39 -7.54 -26.13
N ARG A 353 32.68 -8.10 -25.14
CA ARG A 353 32.64 -9.56 -24.89
C ARG A 353 32.06 -10.35 -26.05
N LEU A 354 31.25 -9.74 -26.91
CA LEU A 354 30.68 -10.39 -28.09
C LEU A 354 31.75 -10.63 -29.17
N THR A 355 32.84 -9.82 -29.21
CA THR A 355 33.90 -9.94 -30.18
C THR A 355 34.94 -11.01 -29.82
N VAL A 356 35.04 -11.44 -28.55
CA VAL A 356 35.99 -12.44 -28.09
C VAL A 356 35.59 -13.88 -28.43
N THR A 357 34.31 -14.12 -28.72
CA THR A 357 33.79 -15.47 -29.05
C THR A 357 34.12 -15.93 -30.47
N ASP A 358 34.45 -15.00 -31.39
CA ASP A 358 34.80 -15.37 -32.79
C ASP A 358 36.24 -15.76 -33.00
N SER A 359 37.18 -15.44 -32.06
CA SER A 359 38.61 -15.76 -32.18
C SER A 359 39.01 -17.12 -31.59
N ALA A 360 38.12 -17.83 -30.87
CA ALA A 360 38.43 -19.14 -30.27
C ALA A 360 38.08 -20.34 -31.18
N ASN A 361 37.41 -20.10 -32.33
CA ASN A 361 37.01 -21.16 -33.24
C ASN A 361 37.81 -21.24 -34.56
N SER A 362 38.90 -20.47 -34.70
CA SER A 362 39.77 -20.54 -35.88
C SER A 362 41.17 -21.13 -35.56
N THR A 363 41.23 -22.27 -34.89
CA THR A 363 42.44 -23.12 -34.94
C THR A 363 42.23 -24.15 -36.00
N GLY A 364 42.85 -23.84 -37.15
CA GLY A 364 42.82 -24.65 -38.36
C GLY A 364 43.33 -26.06 -38.18
N THR A 365 42.61 -26.95 -38.73
CA THR A 365 43.05 -28.30 -39.10
C THR A 365 44.12 -28.16 -40.18
N THR A 366 45.37 -28.26 -39.84
CA THR A 366 46.48 -28.55 -40.79
C THR A 366 46.67 -30.04 -40.82
N THR A 367 46.14 -30.67 -41.86
CA THR A 367 46.48 -32.02 -42.31
C THR A 367 47.93 -32.01 -42.79
N SER A 368 48.84 -32.65 -42.09
CA SER A 368 50.21 -32.97 -42.53
C SER A 368 50.29 -34.49 -42.68
N THR A 369 50.22 -34.94 -43.95
CA THR A 369 50.68 -36.28 -44.40
C THR A 369 52.20 -36.30 -44.39
N GLY A 370 52.83 -37.19 -43.62
CA GLY A 370 54.28 -37.47 -43.61
C GLY A 370 54.52 -38.86 -43.08
N THR A 371 55.06 -39.70 -43.98
CA THR A 371 55.40 -41.10 -43.94
C THR A 371 56.39 -41.46 -42.83
N PRO A 372 56.48 -42.72 -42.31
CA PRO A 372 57.34 -43.13 -41.21
C PRO A 372 58.69 -43.53 -41.69
N GLU A 373 59.79 -43.09 -41.02
CA GLU A 373 61.08 -43.72 -41.06
C GLU A 373 61.49 -44.30 -39.69
N GLN A 374 61.90 -45.55 -39.78
CA GLN A 374 62.43 -46.38 -38.71
C GLN A 374 63.83 -45.87 -38.34
N ASN A 375 64.25 -45.94 -37.08
CA ASN A 375 65.46 -46.58 -36.58
C ASN A 375 65.56 -46.46 -35.05
N GLU A 376 65.54 -47.60 -34.41
CA GLU A 376 66.57 -48.35 -33.69
C GLU A 376 67.25 -47.61 -32.49
N THR A 377 67.04 -48.30 -31.38
CA THR A 377 67.93 -48.60 -30.24
C THR A 377 68.86 -47.53 -29.64
N GLU A 378 68.71 -47.26 -28.35
CA GLU A 378 69.73 -47.79 -27.40
C GLU A 378 69.31 -47.68 -25.93
N VAL A 379 69.65 -48.69 -25.24
CA VAL A 379 69.59 -49.04 -23.85
C VAL A 379 70.47 -48.11 -22.99
N GLY A 380 70.06 -47.70 -21.83
CA GLY A 380 70.91 -47.04 -20.85
C GLY A 380 70.29 -46.94 -19.45
N ARG A 381 70.66 -47.86 -18.65
CA ARG A 381 70.36 -48.08 -17.24
C ARG A 381 70.96 -47.03 -16.27
N VAL A 382 70.26 -46.85 -15.12
CA VAL A 382 70.80 -46.71 -13.75
C VAL A 382 71.33 -45.30 -13.40
N GLN A 383 70.77 -44.57 -12.47
CA GLN A 383 70.69 -44.75 -10.99
C GLN A 383 69.54 -43.96 -10.39
#